data_33156026747480686d14c1bce58cd1ee
#
_entry.id   33156026747480686d14c1bce58cd1ee
#
_cell.length_a   1.000
_cell.length_b   1.000
_cell.length_c   1.000
_cell.angle_alpha   90.00
_cell.angle_beta   90.00
_cell.angle_gamma   90.00
#
_symmetry.space_group_name_H-M   'P 1'
#
loop_
_entity.id
_entity.type
_entity.pdbx_description
1 polymer ?
#
loop_
_entity_poly.entity_id
_entity_poly.type
_entity_poly.pdbx_seq_one_letter_code
_entity_poly.pdbx_strand_id
1 'polypeptide(L)'
;KLIFIIIYSSALTYTTSTSEITYGIERKLRPFNNYIPVNDIAMIITLTIRYIPTLTMEADRIIKAQKMRGINFDNKNIKDKISTLVGVFIPMFVLSLKKSESLGDIMDLRLYNYGKSRTNLRTNKWKKKDSLLLVLNILILSIVIFY
;
A
#
# COMPACT_ATOMS: atom_id res chain seq x y z
N LYS A 1 26.50 -10.37 -8.39
CA LYS A 1 25.05 -10.42 -8.71
C LYS A 1 24.21 -9.87 -7.57
N LEU A 2 24.41 -10.30 -6.30
CA LEU A 2 23.65 -9.82 -5.13
C LEU A 2 23.77 -8.30 -4.92
N ILE A 3 24.95 -7.73 -5.08
CA ILE A 3 25.19 -6.29 -4.91
C ILE A 3 24.36 -5.47 -5.91
N PHE A 4 24.25 -5.90 -7.15
CA PHE A 4 23.44 -5.21 -8.17
C PHE A 4 21.95 -5.24 -7.85
N ILE A 5 21.44 -6.38 -7.34
CA ILE A 5 20.05 -6.50 -6.92
C ILE A 5 19.75 -5.54 -5.77
N ILE A 6 20.66 -5.44 -4.80
CA ILE A 6 20.51 -4.54 -3.65
C ILE A 6 20.51 -3.08 -4.10
N ILE A 7 21.45 -2.68 -4.96
CA ILE A 7 21.55 -1.31 -5.47
C ILE A 7 20.29 -0.95 -6.27
N TYR A 8 19.82 -1.85 -7.14
CA TYR A 8 18.64 -1.61 -7.96
C TYR A 8 17.35 -1.50 -7.15
N SER A 9 17.17 -2.38 -6.17
CA SER A 9 16.03 -2.35 -5.25
C SER A 9 16.03 -1.09 -4.39
N SER A 10 17.21 -0.68 -3.89
CA SER A 10 17.37 0.55 -3.13
C SER A 10 17.04 1.79 -3.97
N ALA A 11 17.57 1.86 -5.20
CA ALA A 11 17.26 2.97 -6.10
C ALA A 11 15.75 3.09 -6.38
N LEU A 12 15.05 1.97 -6.63
CA LEU A 12 13.60 1.97 -6.82
C LEU A 12 12.86 2.52 -5.61
N THR A 13 13.24 2.09 -4.41
CA THR A 13 12.58 2.49 -3.16
C THR A 13 12.76 4.00 -2.88
N TYR A 14 13.92 4.56 -3.18
CA TYR A 14 14.19 5.98 -2.94
C TYR A 14 13.64 6.92 -4.02
N THR A 15 13.46 6.44 -5.24
CA THR A 15 13.03 7.30 -6.37
C THR A 15 11.53 7.26 -6.61
N THR A 16 10.83 6.19 -6.21
CA THR A 16 9.41 6.00 -6.55
C THR A 16 8.52 6.24 -5.33
N SER A 17 7.62 7.22 -5.43
CA SER A 17 6.63 7.44 -4.39
C SER A 17 5.52 6.38 -4.46
N THR A 18 4.90 6.09 -3.31
CA THR A 18 3.75 5.16 -3.22
C THR A 18 2.58 5.55 -4.14
N SER A 19 2.38 6.85 -4.35
CA SER A 19 1.36 7.37 -5.28
C SER A 19 1.66 7.04 -6.74
N GLU A 20 2.93 7.04 -7.13
CA GLU A 20 3.36 6.70 -8.50
C GLU A 20 3.24 5.21 -8.77
N ILE A 21 3.53 4.38 -7.77
CA ILE A 21 3.32 2.92 -7.86
C ILE A 21 1.84 2.63 -8.09
N THR A 22 0.95 3.25 -7.31
CA THR A 22 -0.50 3.07 -7.44
C THR A 22 -0.99 3.51 -8.83
N TYR A 23 -0.52 4.66 -9.33
CA TYR A 23 -0.84 5.13 -10.68
C TYR A 23 -0.33 4.16 -11.77
N GLY A 24 0.86 3.60 -11.59
CA GLY A 24 1.42 2.60 -12.49
C GLY A 24 0.58 1.31 -12.54
N ILE A 25 0.10 0.85 -11.40
CA ILE A 25 -0.78 -0.33 -11.29
C ILE A 25 -2.12 -0.05 -11.98
N GLU A 26 -2.76 1.09 -11.69
CA GLU A 26 -4.01 1.51 -12.34
C GLU A 26 -3.87 1.52 -13.86
N ARG A 27 -2.81 2.14 -14.38
CA ARG A 27 -2.58 2.24 -15.82
C ARG A 27 -2.37 0.89 -16.49
N LYS A 28 -1.67 -0.04 -15.84
CA LYS A 28 -1.47 -1.40 -16.36
C LYS A 28 -2.74 -2.26 -16.30
N LEU A 29 -3.60 -2.02 -15.33
CA LEU A 29 -4.87 -2.75 -15.18
C LEU A 29 -5.99 -2.19 -16.08
N ARG A 30 -5.86 -0.96 -16.60
CA ARG A 30 -6.87 -0.35 -17.48
C ARG A 30 -7.37 -1.22 -18.63
N PRO A 31 -6.54 -1.98 -19.36
CA PRO A 31 -7.04 -2.85 -20.43
C PRO A 31 -8.00 -3.95 -19.92
N PHE A 32 -7.94 -4.32 -18.64
CA PHE A 32 -8.82 -5.29 -18.01
C PHE A 32 -10.13 -4.69 -17.45
N ASN A 33 -10.40 -3.42 -17.71
CA ASN A 33 -11.57 -2.71 -17.17
C ASN A 33 -12.91 -3.31 -17.57
N ASN A 34 -12.95 -4.12 -18.65
CA ASN A 34 -14.16 -4.84 -19.08
C ASN A 34 -14.54 -6.02 -18.17
N TYR A 35 -13.57 -6.57 -17.46
CA TYR A 35 -13.76 -7.73 -16.57
C TYR A 35 -13.72 -7.37 -15.09
N ILE A 36 -13.04 -6.30 -14.73
CA ILE A 36 -12.77 -5.89 -13.34
C ILE A 36 -12.95 -4.38 -13.23
N PRO A 37 -13.63 -3.85 -12.19
CA PRO A 37 -13.76 -2.40 -11.97
C PRO A 37 -12.42 -1.79 -11.52
N VAL A 38 -11.52 -1.58 -12.49
CA VAL A 38 -10.13 -1.14 -12.25
C VAL A 38 -10.06 0.18 -11.49
N ASN A 39 -10.98 1.10 -11.76
CA ASN A 39 -11.01 2.40 -11.10
C ASN A 39 -11.28 2.27 -9.59
N ASP A 40 -12.19 1.36 -9.22
CA ASP A 40 -12.54 1.14 -7.83
C ASP A 40 -11.42 0.41 -7.08
N ILE A 41 -10.78 -0.56 -7.73
CA ILE A 41 -9.59 -1.25 -7.18
C ILE A 41 -8.44 -0.26 -6.98
N ALA A 42 -8.15 0.60 -7.95
CA ALA A 42 -7.10 1.61 -7.82
C ALA A 42 -7.39 2.58 -6.67
N MET A 43 -8.66 2.93 -6.47
CA MET A 43 -9.06 3.74 -5.33
C MET A 43 -8.88 3.02 -4.00
N ILE A 44 -9.29 1.76 -3.90
CA ILE A 44 -9.10 0.94 -2.70
C ILE A 44 -7.60 0.85 -2.35
N ILE A 45 -6.74 0.58 -3.33
CA ILE A 45 -5.28 0.53 -3.13
C ILE A 45 -4.77 1.89 -2.64
N THR A 46 -5.19 2.99 -3.25
CA THR A 46 -4.77 4.35 -2.86
C THR A 46 -5.18 4.67 -1.42
N LEU A 47 -6.41 4.34 -1.04
CA LEU A 47 -6.90 4.51 0.32
C LEU A 47 -6.16 3.63 1.31
N THR A 48 -5.94 2.37 0.97
CA THR A 48 -5.20 1.42 1.81
C THR A 48 -3.81 1.95 2.12
N ILE A 49 -3.04 2.37 1.11
CA ILE A 49 -1.70 2.92 1.29
C ILE A 49 -1.72 4.19 2.18
N ARG A 50 -2.73 5.03 2.03
CA ARG A 50 -2.90 6.24 2.85
C ARG A 50 -3.22 5.90 4.32
N TYR A 51 -4.01 4.84 4.55
CA TYR A 51 -4.43 4.46 5.90
C TYR A 51 -3.40 3.63 6.66
N ILE A 52 -2.46 2.96 5.99
CA ILE A 52 -1.41 2.16 6.63
C ILE A 52 -0.68 2.96 7.73
N PRO A 53 -0.11 4.15 7.48
CA PRO A 53 0.58 4.92 8.53
C PRO A 53 -0.34 5.29 9.70
N THR A 54 -1.59 5.60 9.42
CA THR A 54 -2.57 5.94 10.47
C THR A 54 -2.90 4.73 11.32
N LEU A 55 -3.14 3.57 10.69
CA LEU A 55 -3.43 2.33 11.41
C LEU A 55 -2.24 1.84 12.24
N THR A 56 -1.01 2.02 11.76
CA THR A 56 0.19 1.68 12.56
C THR A 56 0.30 2.54 13.80
N MET A 57 0.06 3.84 13.71
CA MET A 57 0.03 4.70 14.90
C MET A 57 -1.06 4.32 15.90
N GLU A 58 -2.24 3.94 15.42
CA GLU A 58 -3.32 3.47 16.29
C GLU A 58 -2.99 2.12 16.93
N ALA A 59 -2.38 1.20 16.17
CA ALA A 59 -1.91 -0.07 16.71
C ALA A 59 -0.91 0.13 17.85
N ASP A 60 0.05 1.05 17.67
CA ASP A 60 1.02 1.39 18.71
C ASP A 60 0.36 1.95 19.99
N ARG A 61 -0.67 2.79 19.83
CA ARG A 61 -1.45 3.30 20.96
C ARG A 61 -2.19 2.19 21.69
N ILE A 62 -2.83 1.27 20.96
CA ILE A 62 -3.54 0.12 21.54
C ILE A 62 -2.55 -0.79 22.26
N ILE A 63 -1.40 -1.10 21.66
CA ILE A 63 -0.36 -1.93 22.28
C ILE A 63 0.13 -1.30 23.59
N LYS A 64 0.40 0.00 23.61
CA LYS A 64 0.82 0.71 24.82
C LYS A 64 -0.27 0.65 25.90
N ALA A 65 -1.53 0.87 25.53
CA ALA A 65 -2.65 0.78 26.46
C ALA A 65 -2.81 -0.63 27.03
N GLN A 66 -2.63 -1.68 26.23
CA GLN A 66 -2.70 -3.07 26.68
C GLN A 66 -1.52 -3.45 27.60
N LYS A 67 -0.33 -2.91 27.32
CA LYS A 67 0.83 -3.04 28.22
C LYS A 67 0.55 -2.44 29.60
N MET A 68 -0.07 -1.25 29.65
CA MET A 68 -0.45 -0.62 30.92
C MET A 68 -1.54 -1.39 31.68
N ARG A 69 -2.37 -2.17 30.99
CA ARG A 69 -3.35 -3.09 31.60
C ARG A 69 -2.74 -4.40 32.11
N GLY A 70 -1.40 -4.55 32.03
CA GLY A 70 -0.68 -5.71 32.54
C GLY A 70 -0.58 -6.86 31.53
N ILE A 71 -0.92 -6.66 30.27
CA ILE A 71 -0.72 -7.68 29.24
C ILE A 71 0.77 -7.80 28.94
N ASN A 72 1.33 -8.99 29.17
CA ASN A 72 2.74 -9.27 28.90
C ASN A 72 2.89 -9.83 27.47
N PHE A 73 3.64 -9.11 26.63
CA PHE A 73 3.88 -9.48 25.22
C PHE A 73 5.03 -10.49 25.07
N ASP A 74 5.85 -10.67 26.12
CA ASP A 74 7.04 -11.53 26.08
C ASP A 74 6.76 -12.96 26.59
N ASN A 75 5.50 -13.35 26.72
CA ASN A 75 5.11 -14.67 27.19
C ASN A 75 5.64 -15.78 26.27
N LYS A 76 6.23 -16.82 26.86
CA LYS A 76 6.75 -18.00 26.14
C LYS A 76 5.64 -18.95 25.69
N ASN A 77 4.49 -18.97 26.37
CA ASN A 77 3.38 -19.84 26.07
C ASN A 77 2.58 -19.39 24.86
N ILE A 78 2.26 -20.31 23.97
CA ILE A 78 1.51 -20.03 22.73
C ILE A 78 0.08 -19.54 23.06
N LYS A 79 -0.57 -20.09 24.09
CA LYS A 79 -1.92 -19.67 24.52
C LYS A 79 -1.95 -18.20 24.96
N ASP A 80 -0.96 -17.80 25.75
CA ASP A 80 -0.84 -16.43 26.24
C ASP A 80 -0.53 -15.44 25.09
N LYS A 81 0.27 -15.86 24.13
CA LYS A 81 0.52 -15.07 22.89
C LYS A 81 -0.76 -14.86 22.10
N ILE A 82 -1.58 -15.89 21.92
CA ILE A 82 -2.86 -15.76 21.19
C ILE A 82 -3.80 -14.82 21.95
N SER A 83 -3.92 -14.97 23.27
CA SER A 83 -4.74 -14.08 24.11
C SER A 83 -4.29 -12.61 23.99
N THR A 84 -2.98 -12.38 24.01
CA THR A 84 -2.39 -11.05 23.83
C THR A 84 -2.69 -10.46 22.45
N LEU A 85 -2.55 -11.27 21.40
CA LEU A 85 -2.87 -10.84 20.03
C LEU A 85 -4.35 -10.49 19.89
N VAL A 86 -5.26 -11.31 20.45
CA VAL A 86 -6.70 -11.05 20.44
C VAL A 86 -7.02 -9.73 21.17
N GLY A 87 -6.35 -9.46 22.30
CA GLY A 87 -6.50 -8.22 23.07
C GLY A 87 -6.12 -6.95 22.29
N VAL A 88 -5.23 -7.06 21.30
CA VAL A 88 -4.87 -5.95 20.40
C VAL A 88 -5.74 -5.94 19.14
N PHE A 89 -6.02 -7.13 18.60
CA PHE A 89 -6.73 -7.27 17.34
C PHE A 89 -8.18 -6.78 17.42
N ILE A 90 -8.91 -7.13 18.49
CA ILE A 90 -10.32 -6.76 18.64
C ILE A 90 -10.51 -5.23 18.66
N PRO A 91 -9.82 -4.45 19.52
CA PRO A 91 -9.96 -2.99 19.50
C PRO A 91 -9.55 -2.37 18.16
N MET A 92 -8.49 -2.90 17.53
CA MET A 92 -8.02 -2.42 16.23
C MET A 92 -9.06 -2.68 15.13
N PHE A 93 -9.68 -3.86 15.14
CA PHE A 93 -10.73 -4.23 14.19
C PHE A 93 -11.95 -3.32 14.32
N VAL A 94 -12.45 -3.09 15.55
CA VAL A 94 -13.57 -2.19 15.82
C VAL A 94 -13.27 -0.76 15.35
N LEU A 95 -12.04 -0.28 15.61
CA LEU A 95 -11.61 1.04 15.16
C LEU A 95 -11.58 1.13 13.63
N SER A 96 -11.10 0.07 12.97
CA SER A 96 -11.04 0.01 11.50
C SER A 96 -12.43 0.03 10.88
N LEU A 97 -13.40 -0.68 11.50
CA LEU A 97 -14.81 -0.65 11.05
C LEU A 97 -15.40 0.76 11.17
N LYS A 98 -15.22 1.43 12.31
CA LYS A 98 -15.67 2.81 12.51
C LYS A 98 -15.06 3.79 11.50
N LYS A 99 -13.76 3.63 11.21
CA LYS A 99 -13.08 4.44 10.18
C LYS A 99 -13.63 4.17 8.78
N SER A 100 -13.95 2.91 8.47
CA SER A 100 -14.55 2.53 7.19
C SER A 100 -15.96 3.13 7.02
N GLU A 101 -16.79 3.09 8.05
CA GLU A 101 -18.12 3.70 8.08
C GLU A 101 -18.03 5.21 7.83
N SER A 102 -17.21 5.91 8.61
CA SER A 102 -16.97 7.35 8.44
C SER A 102 -16.41 7.69 7.05
N LEU A 103 -15.56 6.84 6.47
CA LEU A 103 -15.07 7.03 5.11
C LEU A 103 -16.20 6.89 4.09
N GLY A 104 -17.10 5.92 4.27
CA GLY A 104 -18.29 5.74 3.44
C GLY A 104 -19.15 7.00 3.42
N ASP A 105 -19.50 7.52 4.61
CA ASP A 105 -20.28 8.76 4.75
C ASP A 105 -19.62 9.96 4.03
N ILE A 106 -18.30 10.12 4.20
CA ILE A 106 -17.56 11.20 3.54
C ILE A 106 -17.57 11.02 2.01
N MET A 107 -17.50 9.80 1.52
CA MET A 107 -17.56 9.51 0.10
C MET A 107 -18.92 9.82 -0.49
N ASP A 108 -20.01 9.49 0.22
CA ASP A 108 -21.37 9.79 -0.18
C ASP A 108 -21.62 11.32 -0.20
N LEU A 109 -21.16 12.04 0.83
CA LEU A 109 -21.21 13.51 0.86
C LEU A 109 -20.42 14.17 -0.29
N ARG A 110 -19.36 13.54 -0.76
CA ARG A 110 -18.57 13.99 -1.91
C ARG A 110 -19.13 13.52 -3.25
N LEU A 111 -20.34 12.95 -3.26
CA LEU A 111 -21.02 12.42 -4.45
C LEU A 111 -20.14 11.42 -5.21
N TYR A 112 -19.53 10.50 -4.46
CA TYR A 112 -18.73 9.45 -5.06
C TYR A 112 -19.58 8.57 -5.96
N ASN A 113 -19.34 8.62 -7.27
CA ASN A 113 -20.10 7.85 -8.24
C ASN A 113 -19.34 6.55 -8.56
N TYR A 114 -19.90 5.43 -8.13
CA TYR A 114 -19.33 4.11 -8.32
C TYR A 114 -19.34 3.73 -9.83
N GLY A 115 -18.26 3.12 -10.30
CA GLY A 115 -18.17 2.58 -11.67
C GLY A 115 -17.92 3.60 -12.80
N LYS A 116 -17.87 4.92 -12.53
CA LYS A 116 -17.55 5.91 -13.57
C LYS A 116 -16.05 6.11 -13.75
N SER A 117 -15.64 6.32 -15.00
CA SER A 117 -14.26 6.66 -15.34
C SER A 117 -13.85 7.99 -14.70
N ARG A 118 -12.65 8.03 -14.12
CA ARG A 118 -12.10 9.20 -13.43
C ARG A 118 -10.91 9.76 -14.17
N THR A 119 -10.75 11.09 -14.03
CA THR A 119 -9.56 11.79 -14.49
C THR A 119 -8.57 11.93 -13.35
N ASN A 120 -7.31 11.59 -13.60
CA ASN A 120 -6.24 11.76 -12.62
C ASN A 120 -5.65 13.17 -12.73
N LEU A 121 -5.49 13.85 -11.60
CA LEU A 121 -4.90 15.19 -11.54
C LEU A 121 -3.40 15.16 -11.91
N ARG A 122 -2.70 14.08 -11.57
CA ARG A 122 -1.30 13.84 -11.94
C ARG A 122 -1.24 12.80 -13.03
N THR A 123 -0.97 13.23 -14.26
CA THR A 123 -0.69 12.34 -15.38
C THR A 123 0.82 12.31 -15.64
N ASN A 124 1.47 11.22 -15.25
CA ASN A 124 2.85 10.99 -15.67
C ASN A 124 2.87 10.62 -17.16
N LYS A 125 3.30 11.57 -17.99
CA LYS A 125 3.48 11.34 -19.43
C LYS A 125 4.84 10.69 -19.66
N TRP A 126 4.85 9.62 -20.43
CA TRP A 126 6.09 8.96 -20.86
C TRP A 126 6.96 9.93 -21.64
N LYS A 127 8.17 10.17 -21.17
CA LYS A 127 9.15 11.06 -21.83
C LYS A 127 10.18 10.20 -22.58
N LYS A 128 10.79 10.75 -23.63
CA LYS A 128 11.88 10.09 -24.38
C LYS A 128 13.06 9.66 -23.48
N LYS A 129 13.30 10.40 -22.40
CA LYS A 129 14.30 10.07 -21.37
C LYS A 129 13.98 8.77 -20.62
N ASP A 130 12.71 8.47 -20.40
CA ASP A 130 12.28 7.27 -19.70
C ASP A 130 12.54 6.01 -20.55
N SER A 131 12.35 6.14 -21.89
CA SER A 131 12.67 5.08 -22.84
C SER A 131 14.18 4.82 -22.90
N LEU A 132 15.00 5.86 -22.86
CA LEU A 132 16.46 5.73 -22.87
C LEU A 132 16.96 5.07 -21.59
N LEU A 133 16.43 5.45 -20.43
CA LEU A 133 16.72 4.81 -19.14
C LEU A 133 16.31 3.34 -19.13
N LEU A 134 15.17 3.00 -19.74
CA LEU A 134 14.69 1.62 -19.81
C LEU A 134 15.62 0.76 -20.66
N VAL A 135 16.06 1.24 -21.82
CA VAL A 135 17.01 0.54 -22.67
C VAL A 135 18.34 0.35 -21.95
N LEU A 136 18.84 1.37 -21.27
CA LEU A 136 20.10 1.30 -20.50
C LEU A 136 19.99 0.27 -19.36
N ASN A 137 18.86 0.22 -18.66
CA ASN A 137 18.60 -0.78 -17.62
C ASN A 137 18.57 -2.21 -18.18
N ILE A 138 17.92 -2.44 -19.33
CA ILE A 138 17.88 -3.76 -19.98
C ILE A 138 19.29 -4.19 -20.40
N LEU A 139 20.11 -3.26 -20.89
CA LEU A 139 21.47 -3.52 -21.32
C LEU A 139 22.37 -3.91 -20.13
N ILE A 140 22.27 -3.19 -19.00
CA ILE A 140 22.98 -3.54 -17.77
C ILE A 140 22.53 -4.91 -17.25
N LEU A 141 21.23 -5.18 -17.25
CA LEU A 141 20.69 -6.45 -16.79
C LEU A 141 21.17 -7.62 -17.66
N SER A 142 21.23 -7.42 -18.98
CA SER A 142 21.77 -8.40 -19.93
C SER A 142 23.25 -8.71 -19.65
N ILE A 143 24.07 -7.69 -19.41
CA ILE A 143 25.49 -7.85 -19.06
C ILE A 143 25.63 -8.64 -17.75
N VAL A 144 24.83 -8.33 -16.73
CA VAL A 144 24.87 -9.01 -15.41
C VAL A 144 24.43 -10.46 -15.50
N ILE A 145 23.53 -10.82 -16.41
CA ILE A 145 23.08 -12.21 -16.62
C ILE A 145 24.14 -13.01 -17.38
N PHE A 146 24.74 -12.41 -18.40
CA PHE A 146 25.70 -13.10 -19.26
C PHE A 146 27.11 -13.21 -18.66
N TYR A 147 27.48 -12.35 -17.74
CA TYR A 147 28.76 -12.35 -17.03
C TYR A 147 28.55 -12.90 -15.60
#